data_dccaa57c0e674a21bb1b65abeeacec28
#
_entry.id   dccaa57c0e674a21bb1b65abeeacec28
#
_cell.length_a   1.000
_cell.length_b   1.000
_cell.length_c   1.000
_cell.angle_alpha   90.00
_cell.angle_beta   90.00
_cell.angle_gamma   90.00
#
_symmetry.space_group_name_H-M   'P 1'
#
loop_
_entity.id
_entity.type
_entity.pdbx_description
1 polymer ?
#
loop_
_entity_poly.entity_id
_entity_poly.type
_entity_poly.pdbx_seq_one_letter_code
_entity_poly.pdbx_strand_id
1 'polypeptide(L)'
;KPLTTPGVCPVFLANVTFEPGCRNNWHIHHASKGGGQLLICTAGEGWYQEEGKRAVSLTPGMVVTIPAEVKHWHGAKANSWFSHIAVEVPGENTRNEWCEPVSDEVYTALG
;
A
#
# COMPACT_ATOMS: atom_id res chain seq x y z
N LYS A 1 9.64 -4.26 -6.59
CA LYS A 1 10.66 -5.28 -6.83
C LYS A 1 10.63 -6.30 -5.71
N PRO A 2 10.43 -7.59 -6.02
CA PRO A 2 10.44 -8.64 -5.00
C PRO A 2 11.80 -8.71 -4.28
N LEU A 3 11.75 -8.90 -2.98
CA LEU A 3 12.95 -9.04 -2.13
C LEU A 3 13.13 -10.47 -1.63
N THR A 4 12.06 -11.28 -1.64
CA THR A 4 12.11 -12.68 -1.23
C THR A 4 11.79 -13.56 -2.43
N THR A 5 12.26 -14.82 -2.39
CA THR A 5 12.05 -15.77 -3.48
C THR A 5 10.79 -16.58 -3.21
N PRO A 6 9.75 -16.49 -4.10
CA PRO A 6 8.54 -17.28 -3.95
C PRO A 6 8.88 -18.78 -3.92
N GLY A 7 8.20 -19.51 -3.02
CA GLY A 7 8.42 -20.96 -2.86
C GLY A 7 9.61 -21.31 -1.97
N VAL A 8 10.50 -20.37 -1.68
CA VAL A 8 11.65 -20.55 -0.79
C VAL A 8 11.38 -19.89 0.56
N CYS A 9 10.97 -18.63 0.53
CA CYS A 9 10.63 -17.87 1.73
C CYS A 9 9.10 -17.85 1.89
N PRO A 10 8.55 -18.21 3.07
CA PRO A 10 7.10 -18.22 3.28
C PRO A 10 6.50 -16.81 3.36
N VAL A 11 7.32 -15.78 3.51
CA VAL A 11 6.86 -14.40 3.57
C VAL A 11 7.28 -13.68 2.29
N PHE A 12 6.32 -13.04 1.63
CA PHE A 12 6.60 -12.24 0.44
C PHE A 12 6.89 -10.80 0.84
N LEU A 13 8.07 -10.31 0.45
CA LEU A 13 8.48 -8.93 0.61
C LEU A 13 8.75 -8.31 -0.76
N ALA A 14 8.33 -7.07 -0.95
CA ALA A 14 8.62 -6.33 -2.17
C ALA A 14 8.97 -4.88 -1.82
N ASN A 15 9.93 -4.31 -2.55
CA ASN A 15 10.20 -2.89 -2.49
C ASN A 15 9.44 -2.22 -3.62
N VAL A 16 8.65 -1.20 -3.27
CA VAL A 16 7.82 -0.46 -4.23
C VAL A 16 8.21 1.01 -4.17
N THR A 17 8.45 1.60 -5.33
CA THR A 17 8.84 3.01 -5.42
C THR A 17 7.87 3.74 -6.35
N PHE A 18 7.39 4.89 -5.88
CA PHE A 18 6.51 5.78 -6.64
C PHE A 18 7.25 7.08 -6.96
N GLU A 19 7.14 7.53 -8.20
CA GLU A 19 7.59 8.88 -8.57
C GLU A 19 6.65 9.93 -7.96
N PRO A 20 7.10 11.18 -7.83
CA PRO A 20 6.23 12.25 -7.30
C PRO A 20 4.87 12.29 -8.01
N GLY A 21 3.81 12.34 -7.23
CA GLY A 21 2.44 12.38 -7.73
C GLY A 21 1.85 11.06 -8.17
N CYS A 22 2.64 9.98 -8.21
CA CYS A 22 2.14 8.67 -8.62
C CYS A 22 1.47 7.95 -7.47
N ARG A 23 0.41 7.23 -7.79
CA ARG A 23 -0.38 6.48 -6.82
C ARG A 23 -1.01 5.25 -7.50
N ASN A 24 -1.30 4.22 -6.71
CA ASN A 24 -2.04 3.09 -7.24
C ASN A 24 -3.55 3.34 -7.19
N ASN A 25 -4.31 2.44 -7.78
CA ASN A 25 -5.77 2.47 -7.71
C ASN A 25 -6.22 2.03 -6.31
N TRP A 26 -7.47 2.36 -5.97
CA TRP A 26 -8.13 1.72 -4.86
C TRP A 26 -8.08 0.22 -5.07
N HIS A 27 -7.82 -0.53 -4.00
CA HIS A 27 -7.76 -1.99 -4.10
C HIS A 27 -8.02 -2.64 -2.74
N ILE A 28 -8.27 -3.95 -2.78
CA ILE A 28 -8.61 -4.74 -1.61
C ILE A 28 -7.78 -6.02 -1.63
N HIS A 29 -7.19 -6.37 -0.49
CA HIS A 29 -6.55 -7.67 -0.30
C HIS A 29 -7.57 -8.59 0.37
N HIS A 30 -8.18 -9.49 -0.41
CA HIS A 30 -9.18 -10.40 0.10
C HIS A 30 -8.53 -11.61 0.76
N ALA A 31 -9.13 -12.09 1.85
CA ALA A 31 -8.76 -13.35 2.48
C ALA A 31 -9.93 -13.84 3.30
N SER A 32 -10.15 -15.16 3.33
CA SER A 32 -11.17 -15.74 4.19
C SER A 32 -10.69 -15.84 5.63
N LYS A 33 -9.38 -15.85 5.86
CA LYS A 33 -8.74 -15.88 7.16
C LYS A 33 -7.34 -15.32 7.05
N GLY A 34 -6.91 -14.52 8.02
CA GLY A 34 -5.61 -13.85 7.97
C GLY A 34 -5.53 -12.86 6.83
N GLY A 35 -4.37 -12.78 6.19
CA GLY A 35 -4.15 -11.89 5.05
C GLY A 35 -3.92 -10.44 5.42
N GLY A 36 -4.03 -9.58 4.41
CA GLY A 36 -3.70 -8.16 4.55
C GLY A 36 -2.26 -7.87 4.16
N GLN A 37 -1.80 -6.67 4.51
CA GLN A 37 -0.47 -6.23 4.11
C GLN A 37 0.10 -5.29 5.15
N LEU A 38 1.43 -5.29 5.28
CA LEU A 38 2.14 -4.25 6.03
C LEU A 38 2.87 -3.35 5.03
N LEU A 39 2.86 -2.05 5.29
CA LEU A 39 3.68 -1.09 4.56
C LEU A 39 4.70 -0.50 5.51
N ILE A 40 5.96 -0.53 5.12
CA ILE A 40 7.05 0.06 5.89
C ILE A 40 7.66 1.15 5.02
N CYS A 41 7.45 2.40 5.38
CA CYS A 41 8.02 3.52 4.63
C CYS A 41 9.54 3.57 4.85
N THR A 42 10.29 3.55 3.76
CA THR A 42 11.77 3.54 3.83
C THR A 42 12.39 4.82 3.32
N ALA A 43 11.74 5.54 2.40
CA ALA A 43 12.30 6.76 1.84
C ALA A 43 11.19 7.66 1.30
N GLY A 44 11.45 8.96 1.34
CA GLY A 44 10.52 9.96 0.80
C GLY A 44 9.26 10.11 1.63
N GLU A 45 8.22 10.71 1.03
CA GLU A 45 6.96 10.94 1.69
C GLU A 45 5.80 10.47 0.82
N GLY A 46 4.82 9.83 1.45
CA GLY A 46 3.67 9.30 0.75
C GLY A 46 2.38 9.43 1.54
N TRP A 47 1.33 8.89 0.94
CA TRP A 47 -0.02 8.84 1.50
C TRP A 47 -0.51 7.40 1.58
N TYR A 48 -1.30 7.13 2.60
CA TYR A 48 -2.12 5.93 2.72
C TYR A 48 -3.53 6.35 3.12
N GLN A 49 -4.54 5.82 2.44
CA GLN A 49 -5.93 6.13 2.79
C GLN A 49 -6.82 4.90 2.66
N GLU A 50 -7.60 4.64 3.71
CA GLU A 50 -8.70 3.68 3.68
C GLU A 50 -9.98 4.40 3.25
N GLU A 51 -10.83 3.70 2.53
CA GLU A 51 -12.12 4.24 2.11
C GLU A 51 -12.92 4.75 3.31
N GLY A 52 -13.42 5.98 3.20
CA GLY A 52 -14.22 6.60 4.25
C GLY A 52 -13.41 7.19 5.40
N LYS A 53 -12.09 7.16 5.34
CA LYS A 53 -11.22 7.72 6.38
C LYS A 53 -10.29 8.79 5.82
N ARG A 54 -9.65 9.53 6.72
CA ARG A 54 -8.63 10.50 6.33
C ARG A 54 -7.37 9.82 5.85
N ALA A 55 -6.70 10.44 4.88
CA ALA A 55 -5.38 9.98 4.45
C ALA A 55 -4.36 10.17 5.57
N VAL A 56 -3.43 9.22 5.67
CA VAL A 56 -2.33 9.24 6.63
C VAL A 56 -1.07 9.62 5.88
N SER A 57 -0.34 10.60 6.39
CA SER A 57 0.97 10.99 5.84
C SER A 57 2.02 9.97 6.26
N LEU A 58 2.78 9.47 5.31
CA LEU A 58 3.81 8.47 5.55
C LEU A 58 5.20 9.08 5.41
N THR A 59 6.03 8.86 6.44
CA THR A 59 7.45 9.27 6.45
C THR A 59 8.31 8.06 6.83
N PRO A 60 9.63 8.11 6.54
CA PRO A 60 10.50 6.95 6.80
C PRO A 60 10.42 6.44 8.23
N GLY A 61 10.33 5.14 8.37
CA GLY A 61 10.19 4.46 9.67
C GLY A 61 8.76 4.16 10.08
N MET A 62 7.76 4.74 9.41
CA MET A 62 6.36 4.45 9.72
C MET A 62 5.94 3.10 9.16
N VAL A 63 5.14 2.38 9.93
CA VAL A 63 4.58 1.09 9.55
C VAL A 63 3.06 1.20 9.58
N VAL A 64 2.43 0.78 8.49
CA VAL A 64 0.96 0.73 8.40
C VAL A 64 0.53 -0.72 8.32
N THR A 65 -0.41 -1.11 9.17
CA THR A 65 -1.05 -2.42 9.08
C THR A 65 -2.34 -2.27 8.29
N ILE A 66 -2.42 -2.96 7.15
CA ILE A 66 -3.60 -2.94 6.30
C ILE A 66 -4.32 -4.28 6.48
N PRO A 67 -5.48 -4.30 7.15
CA PRO A 67 -6.24 -5.53 7.32
C PRO A 67 -6.74 -6.05 5.98
N ALA A 68 -6.99 -7.37 5.90
CA ALA A 68 -7.69 -7.95 4.77
C ALA A 68 -9.10 -7.33 4.65
N GLU A 69 -9.63 -7.30 3.44
CA GLU A 69 -10.98 -6.80 3.11
C GLU A 69 -11.14 -5.27 3.21
N VAL A 70 -10.07 -4.53 3.46
CA VAL A 70 -10.13 -3.06 3.54
C VAL A 70 -9.76 -2.44 2.20
N LYS A 71 -10.66 -1.63 1.65
CA LYS A 71 -10.41 -0.88 0.41
C LYS A 71 -9.54 0.32 0.72
N HIS A 72 -8.41 0.42 0.04
CA HIS A 72 -7.40 1.43 0.32
C HIS A 72 -6.57 1.75 -0.93
N TRP A 73 -5.76 2.79 -0.82
CA TRP A 73 -4.72 3.11 -1.79
C TRP A 73 -3.51 3.72 -1.08
N HIS A 74 -2.38 3.74 -1.76
CA HIS A 74 -1.18 4.43 -1.31
C HIS A 74 -0.41 4.96 -2.52
N GLY A 75 0.46 5.93 -2.26
CA GLY A 75 1.26 6.54 -3.31
C GLY A 75 2.11 7.67 -2.79
N ALA A 76 2.88 8.30 -3.69
CA ALA A 76 3.77 9.40 -3.36
C ALA A 76 3.00 10.70 -3.16
N LYS A 77 3.55 11.60 -2.36
CA LYS A 77 3.08 12.99 -2.31
C LYS A 77 3.41 13.68 -3.63
N ALA A 78 2.74 14.79 -3.89
CA ALA A 78 2.84 15.48 -5.18
C ALA A 78 4.26 15.91 -5.53
N ASN A 79 5.09 16.19 -4.54
CA ASN A 79 6.45 16.71 -4.71
C ASN A 79 7.54 15.83 -4.10
N SER A 80 7.25 14.57 -3.87
CA SER A 80 8.22 13.66 -3.25
C SER A 80 8.18 12.29 -3.89
N TRP A 81 9.34 11.66 -4.04
CA TRP A 81 9.43 10.23 -4.26
C TRP A 81 8.97 9.52 -2.99
N PHE A 82 8.50 8.30 -3.12
CA PHE A 82 8.07 7.51 -1.98
C PHE A 82 8.43 6.05 -2.23
N SER A 83 9.14 5.46 -1.28
CA SER A 83 9.47 4.03 -1.31
C SER A 83 8.99 3.37 -0.04
N HIS A 84 8.47 2.16 -0.18
CA HIS A 84 8.08 1.34 0.95
C HIS A 84 8.36 -0.12 0.69
N ILE A 85 8.49 -0.88 1.78
CA ILE A 85 8.51 -2.34 1.71
C ILE A 85 7.08 -2.81 1.97
N ALA A 86 6.57 -3.64 1.07
CA ALA A 86 5.29 -4.29 1.22
C ALA A 86 5.53 -5.70 1.74
N VAL A 87 4.82 -6.05 2.82
CA VAL A 87 4.87 -7.39 3.41
C VAL A 87 3.50 -8.02 3.24
N GLU A 88 3.41 -9.09 2.46
CA GLU A 88 2.16 -9.83 2.32
C GLU A 88 1.97 -10.71 3.54
N VAL A 89 0.87 -10.49 4.26
CA VAL A 89 0.55 -11.30 5.43
C VAL A 89 -0.08 -12.61 4.97
N PRO A 90 0.43 -13.77 5.39
CA PRO A 90 -0.14 -15.06 4.98
C PRO A 90 -1.60 -15.17 5.39
N GLY A 91 -2.41 -15.79 4.52
CA GLY A 91 -3.82 -15.99 4.77
C GLY A 91 -4.39 -17.08 3.89
N GLU A 92 -5.68 -17.37 4.07
CA GLU A 92 -6.40 -18.39 3.31
C GLU A 92 -7.24 -17.75 2.22
N ASN A 93 -7.24 -18.35 1.03
CA ASN A 93 -8.01 -17.89 -0.14
C ASN A 93 -7.72 -16.42 -0.46
N THR A 94 -6.44 -16.05 -0.47
CA THR A 94 -6.03 -14.68 -0.72
C THR A 94 -6.14 -14.33 -2.20
N ARG A 95 -6.63 -13.12 -2.48
CA ARG A 95 -6.62 -12.54 -3.82
C ARG A 95 -6.67 -11.03 -3.73
N ASN A 96 -6.17 -10.37 -4.75
CA ASN A 96 -6.22 -8.91 -4.83
C ASN A 96 -7.32 -8.50 -5.79
N GLU A 97 -8.09 -7.50 -5.40
CA GLU A 97 -9.10 -6.89 -6.25
C GLU A 97 -8.69 -5.45 -6.53
N TRP A 98 -8.47 -5.13 -7.81
CA TRP A 98 -8.16 -3.77 -8.24
C TRP A 98 -9.47 -3.06 -8.55
N CYS A 99 -9.63 -1.88 -7.98
CA CYS A 99 -10.84 -1.07 -8.08
C CYS A 99 -10.58 0.17 -8.94
N GLU A 100 -11.36 1.23 -8.72
CA GLU A 100 -11.25 2.44 -9.53
C GLU A 100 -9.98 3.23 -9.22
N PRO A 101 -9.53 4.09 -10.13
CA PRO A 101 -8.42 5.01 -9.85
C PRO A 101 -8.81 5.98 -8.74
N VAL A 102 -7.82 6.45 -7.99
CA VAL A 102 -8.01 7.55 -7.03
C VAL A 102 -8.18 8.84 -7.85
N SER A 103 -9.31 9.52 -7.69
CA SER A 103 -9.58 10.72 -8.46
C SER A 103 -8.61 11.84 -8.14
N ASP A 104 -8.39 12.71 -9.12
CA ASP A 104 -7.54 13.90 -8.90
C ASP A 104 -8.12 14.80 -7.81
N GLU A 105 -9.45 14.88 -7.71
CA GLU A 105 -10.11 15.65 -6.66
C GLU A 105 -9.76 15.16 -5.27
N VAL A 106 -9.80 13.84 -5.06
CA VAL A 106 -9.41 13.24 -3.77
C VAL A 106 -7.94 13.48 -3.50
N TYR A 107 -7.10 13.23 -4.49
CA TYR A 107 -5.65 13.33 -4.31
C TYR A 107 -5.18 14.76 -4.05
N THR A 108 -5.66 15.74 -4.83
CA THR A 108 -5.22 17.13 -4.68
C THR A 108 -5.71 17.77 -3.39
N ALA A 109 -6.83 17.28 -2.83
CA ALA A 109 -7.34 17.76 -1.55
C ALA A 109 -6.46 17.39 -0.36
N LEU A 110 -5.50 16.48 -0.55
CA LEU A 110 -4.60 16.06 0.53
C LEU A 110 -3.46 17.05 0.80
N GLY A 111 -3.32 18.00 -0.02
CA GLY A 111 -2.28 19.00 0.12
C GLY A 111 -1.09 18.73 -0.72
#